data_e838e3b379466025c7434b18eecd8235
#
_entry.id   e838e3b379466025c7434b18eecd8235
#
_cell.length_a   1.000
_cell.length_b   1.000
_cell.length_c   1.000
_cell.angle_alpha   90.00
_cell.angle_beta   90.00
_cell.angle_gamma   90.00
#
_symmetry.space_group_name_H-M   'P 1'
#
loop_
_entity.id
_entity.type
_entity.pdbx_description
1 polymer ?
#
loop_
_entity_poly.entity_id
_entity_poly.type
_entity_poly.pdbx_seq_one_letter_code
_entity_poly.pdbx_strand_id
1 'polypeptide(L)'
;MRPSGTTRRCLFLRFRVNCAVIMHTSNSQGSAGGAPACPGFDPHPRLPQIKLPPLACDTHHHIFGPYEKYPMQAERSYTPPEATLADYRRMCQALGIERSVLVHPSIYGTDLASLVDTLEACRTWMRGVAVIDESVDDASLARLDRAGVRGVRFNVLFKGGTPLDRARAIGERIARFGWHVQLLIDLAAHPAFYQDWKDFPVPVVVDHMGHMAASHGVAAPGFQGMLRLLAEGRCWVKLSGAYRNSALEHPYPDTLPFVQALLRTNPEQLVWGTDWPHPAVKRMPNDGDLVGLLPVWLPTGDLRERVLVRNPARLYGFD
;
A
#
# COMPACT_ATOMS: atom_id res chain seq x y z
N MET A 1 58.78 -12.19 -16.17
CA MET A 1 57.41 -12.28 -16.70
C MET A 1 56.44 -12.03 -15.55
N ARG A 2 55.71 -10.93 -15.58
CA ARG A 2 54.71 -10.57 -14.57
C ARG A 2 53.31 -10.97 -15.07
N PRO A 3 52.38 -11.50 -14.23
CA PRO A 3 50.99 -11.66 -14.63
C PRO A 3 50.24 -10.39 -14.33
N SER A 4 49.43 -9.94 -15.29
CA SER A 4 48.58 -8.78 -15.31
C SER A 4 47.36 -8.94 -14.38
N GLY A 5 47.18 -8.01 -13.45
CA GLY A 5 45.99 -7.92 -12.62
C GLY A 5 44.80 -7.38 -13.40
N THR A 6 43.69 -8.09 -13.37
CA THR A 6 42.41 -7.67 -13.94
C THR A 6 41.62 -6.93 -12.87
N THR A 7 41.60 -5.62 -12.97
CA THR A 7 40.77 -4.75 -12.10
C THR A 7 39.31 -4.86 -12.52
N ARG A 8 38.49 -5.47 -11.70
CA ARG A 8 37.02 -5.42 -11.84
C ARG A 8 36.54 -3.99 -11.55
N ARG A 9 36.10 -3.29 -12.57
CA ARG A 9 35.38 -2.02 -12.44
C ARG A 9 33.97 -2.32 -11.92
N CYS A 10 33.67 -1.87 -10.69
CA CYS A 10 32.30 -1.72 -10.20
C CYS A 10 31.58 -0.68 -11.07
N LEU A 11 30.59 -1.13 -11.81
CA LEU A 11 29.69 -0.27 -12.57
C LEU A 11 28.65 0.31 -11.58
N PHE A 12 28.89 1.51 -11.07
CA PHE A 12 27.86 2.28 -10.39
C PHE A 12 26.82 2.71 -11.43
N LEU A 13 25.67 2.03 -11.46
CA LEU A 13 24.49 2.52 -12.18
C LEU A 13 23.98 3.78 -11.44
N ARG A 14 24.23 4.94 -12.02
CA ARG A 14 23.59 6.17 -11.58
C ARG A 14 22.14 6.18 -12.04
N PHE A 15 21.24 6.01 -11.11
CA PHE A 15 19.81 6.27 -11.32
C PHE A 15 19.62 7.75 -11.66
N ARG A 16 19.36 8.07 -12.92
CA ARG A 16 18.81 9.37 -13.30
C ARG A 16 17.30 9.28 -13.20
N VAL A 17 16.76 9.73 -12.10
CA VAL A 17 15.32 9.97 -11.95
C VAL A 17 14.99 11.25 -12.69
N ASN A 18 14.44 11.14 -13.89
CA ASN A 18 13.81 12.27 -14.59
C ASN A 18 12.41 12.46 -13.97
N CYS A 19 12.33 13.28 -12.92
CA CYS A 19 11.07 13.68 -12.31
C CYS A 19 10.46 14.81 -13.14
N ALA A 20 9.72 14.48 -14.20
CA ALA A 20 8.83 15.42 -14.85
C ALA A 20 7.49 15.40 -14.11
N VAL A 21 7.40 16.19 -13.04
CA VAL A 21 6.13 16.46 -12.36
C VAL A 21 5.31 17.35 -13.29
N ILE A 22 4.25 16.80 -13.87
CA ILE A 22 3.21 17.60 -14.53
C ILE A 22 2.45 18.34 -13.43
N MET A 23 2.91 19.54 -13.12
CA MET A 23 2.16 20.48 -12.30
C MET A 23 0.99 21.03 -13.12
N HIS A 24 -0.21 20.61 -12.80
CA HIS A 24 -1.40 21.38 -13.16
C HIS A 24 -1.44 22.60 -12.25
N THR A 25 -1.04 23.75 -12.79
CA THR A 25 -1.15 25.04 -12.13
C THR A 25 -2.61 25.45 -12.06
N SER A 26 -3.24 25.22 -10.91
CA SER A 26 -4.39 26.01 -10.49
C SER A 26 -3.90 27.16 -9.62
N ASN A 27 -4.05 28.37 -10.15
CA ASN A 27 -3.79 29.62 -9.48
C ASN A 27 -4.71 29.73 -8.25
N SER A 28 -4.18 29.62 -7.04
CA SER A 28 -4.84 30.06 -5.81
C SER A 28 -3.86 30.86 -4.97
N GLN A 29 -4.30 32.07 -4.68
CA GLN A 29 -3.62 33.08 -3.87
C GLN A 29 -3.19 32.54 -2.50
N GLY A 30 -2.03 32.98 -2.05
CA GLY A 30 -1.34 32.50 -0.87
C GLY A 30 -2.13 32.59 0.43
N SER A 31 -2.05 31.50 1.17
CA SER A 31 -2.20 31.47 2.62
C SER A 31 -1.00 30.74 3.23
N ALA A 32 -0.58 31.18 4.41
CA ALA A 32 0.61 30.69 5.10
C ALA A 32 0.63 29.15 5.21
N GLY A 33 1.60 28.55 4.59
CA GLY A 33 2.35 27.34 4.85
C GLY A 33 1.72 26.09 5.45
N GLY A 34 0.54 25.60 5.00
CA GLY A 34 0.04 24.27 5.42
C GLY A 34 -0.33 23.38 4.22
N ALA A 35 -0.10 22.08 4.30
CA ALA A 35 -0.59 21.14 3.29
C ALA A 35 -2.13 21.18 3.20
N PRO A 36 -2.74 21.00 2.00
CA PRO A 36 -4.18 21.13 1.79
C PRO A 36 -4.97 20.13 2.66
N ALA A 37 -6.13 20.59 3.15
CA ALA A 37 -7.06 19.74 3.89
C ALA A 37 -7.69 18.69 2.95
N CYS A 38 -7.97 17.50 3.49
CA CYS A 38 -8.73 16.45 2.81
C CYS A 38 -10.17 16.38 3.32
N PRO A 39 -11.10 15.85 2.52
CA PRO A 39 -12.40 15.39 3.03
C PRO A 39 -12.22 14.32 4.12
N GLY A 40 -13.14 14.24 5.08
CA GLY A 40 -13.25 13.11 6.01
C GLY A 40 -13.88 11.89 5.33
N PHE A 41 -13.68 10.71 5.93
CA PHE A 41 -14.33 9.47 5.49
C PHE A 41 -15.87 9.55 5.64
N ASP A 42 -16.58 8.70 4.89
CA ASP A 42 -18.03 8.52 5.08
C ASP A 42 -18.28 7.65 6.33
N PRO A 43 -18.90 8.19 7.41
CA PRO A 43 -19.11 7.44 8.65
C PRO A 43 -20.23 6.40 8.56
N HIS A 44 -20.94 6.34 7.43
CA HIS A 44 -22.11 5.48 7.21
C HIS A 44 -21.87 4.55 6.01
N PRO A 45 -21.08 3.46 6.18
CA PRO A 45 -20.87 2.51 5.10
C PRO A 45 -22.21 1.86 4.70
N ARG A 46 -22.48 1.81 3.40
CA ARG A 46 -23.63 1.08 2.86
C ARG A 46 -23.46 -0.40 3.14
N LEU A 47 -24.51 -1.08 3.54
CA LEU A 47 -24.46 -2.52 3.76
C LEU A 47 -24.31 -3.22 2.41
N PRO A 48 -23.25 -3.99 2.18
CA PRO A 48 -23.06 -4.71 0.93
C PRO A 48 -24.08 -5.87 0.83
N GLN A 49 -24.42 -6.22 -0.41
CA GLN A 49 -25.33 -7.36 -0.68
C GLN A 49 -24.69 -8.73 -0.42
N ILE A 50 -23.38 -8.78 -0.18
CA ILE A 50 -22.65 -10.01 0.13
C ILE A 50 -22.18 -10.00 1.58
N LYS A 51 -22.14 -11.18 2.18
CA LYS A 51 -21.45 -11.41 3.45
C LYS A 51 -20.01 -11.80 3.16
N LEU A 52 -19.06 -11.13 3.81
CA LEU A 52 -17.66 -11.54 3.75
C LEU A 52 -17.45 -12.89 4.45
N PRO A 53 -16.47 -13.70 4.01
CA PRO A 53 -16.12 -14.93 4.71
C PRO A 53 -15.60 -14.61 6.13
N PRO A 54 -15.75 -15.54 7.09
CA PRO A 54 -15.10 -15.39 8.40
C PRO A 54 -13.61 -15.14 8.25
N LEU A 55 -13.04 -14.34 9.16
CA LEU A 55 -11.63 -13.93 9.15
C LEU A 55 -11.23 -13.07 7.93
N ALA A 56 -12.19 -12.49 7.21
CA ALA A 56 -11.89 -11.56 6.12
C ALA A 56 -10.99 -10.43 6.60
N CYS A 57 -9.96 -10.15 5.80
CA CYS A 57 -8.90 -9.19 6.13
C CYS A 57 -8.95 -8.00 5.18
N ASP A 58 -9.02 -6.79 5.76
CA ASP A 58 -8.67 -5.55 5.08
C ASP A 58 -7.15 -5.33 5.16
N THR A 59 -6.44 -5.50 4.05
CA THR A 59 -4.97 -5.42 4.04
C THR A 59 -4.42 -4.02 3.83
N HIS A 60 -5.28 -2.99 3.82
CA HIS A 60 -4.83 -1.61 3.65
C HIS A 60 -5.81 -0.62 4.26
N HIS A 61 -5.45 -0.10 5.42
CA HIS A 61 -6.11 1.05 6.03
C HIS A 61 -5.10 1.93 6.77
N HIS A 62 -5.54 3.13 7.16
CA HIS A 62 -4.77 4.08 7.94
C HIS A 62 -5.55 4.49 9.19
N ILE A 63 -4.85 4.93 10.25
CA ILE A 63 -5.43 5.58 11.42
C ILE A 63 -4.84 6.99 11.51
N PHE A 64 -5.69 7.98 11.70
CA PHE A 64 -5.33 9.38 11.88
C PHE A 64 -5.78 9.88 13.25
N GLY A 65 -4.82 10.32 14.05
CA GLY A 65 -5.08 10.85 15.39
C GLY A 65 -5.18 9.81 16.50
N PRO A 66 -5.54 10.28 17.73
CA PRO A 66 -5.79 11.69 18.06
C PRO A 66 -4.52 12.53 17.92
N TYR A 67 -4.64 13.69 17.25
CA TYR A 67 -3.50 14.54 16.91
C TYR A 67 -2.84 15.21 18.11
N GLU A 68 -3.54 15.32 19.23
CA GLU A 68 -2.95 15.76 20.50
C GLU A 68 -1.85 14.79 20.98
N LYS A 69 -2.03 13.48 20.71
CA LYS A 69 -1.06 12.44 21.10
C LYS A 69 -0.07 12.14 19.98
N TYR A 70 -0.51 12.14 18.73
CA TYR A 70 0.28 11.81 17.56
C TYR A 70 0.27 12.97 16.57
N PRO A 71 1.16 13.97 16.74
CA PRO A 71 1.17 15.15 15.90
C PRO A 71 1.62 14.80 14.47
N MET A 72 0.98 15.45 13.50
CA MET A 72 1.38 15.36 12.09
C MET A 72 2.71 16.07 11.86
N GLN A 73 3.52 15.56 10.94
CA GLN A 73 4.71 16.26 10.46
C GLN A 73 4.37 17.57 9.76
N ALA A 74 5.26 18.56 9.87
CA ALA A 74 5.13 19.85 9.19
C ALA A 74 5.14 19.66 7.67
N GLU A 75 6.10 18.87 7.17
CA GLU A 75 6.22 18.55 5.73
C GLU A 75 5.37 17.35 5.37
N ARG A 76 4.17 17.60 4.87
CA ARG A 76 3.22 16.58 4.39
C ARG A 76 2.55 17.03 3.10
N SER A 77 1.97 16.12 2.35
CA SER A 77 1.26 16.42 1.09
C SER A 77 -0.21 16.74 1.28
N TYR A 78 -0.80 16.35 2.43
CA TYR A 78 -2.21 16.55 2.74
C TYR A 78 -2.43 16.62 4.25
N THR A 79 -3.55 17.21 4.68
CA THR A 79 -3.95 17.33 6.08
C THR A 79 -5.32 16.66 6.24
N PRO A 80 -5.38 15.39 6.71
CA PRO A 80 -6.65 14.70 6.91
C PRO A 80 -7.29 15.13 8.25
N PRO A 81 -8.62 15.05 8.38
CA PRO A 81 -9.26 15.05 9.69
C PRO A 81 -8.89 13.78 10.46
N GLU A 82 -9.17 13.78 11.76
CA GLU A 82 -9.01 12.56 12.55
C GLU A 82 -9.90 11.44 12.00
N ALA A 83 -9.36 10.24 12.01
CA ALA A 83 -10.02 9.00 11.63
C ALA A 83 -9.46 7.91 12.55
N THR A 84 -10.13 7.71 13.68
CA THR A 84 -9.60 6.97 14.82
C THR A 84 -9.76 5.46 14.70
N LEU A 85 -9.09 4.71 15.56
CA LEU A 85 -9.29 3.25 15.68
C LEU A 85 -10.75 2.89 15.99
N ALA A 86 -11.45 3.73 16.77
CA ALA A 86 -12.86 3.51 17.08
C ALA A 86 -13.76 3.67 15.84
N ASP A 87 -13.46 4.64 14.98
CA ASP A 87 -14.15 4.85 13.71
C ASP A 87 -13.93 3.65 12.78
N TYR A 88 -12.68 3.24 12.63
CA TYR A 88 -12.31 2.08 11.81
C TYR A 88 -13.01 0.79 12.29
N ARG A 89 -13.05 0.54 13.60
CA ARG A 89 -13.75 -0.62 14.17
C ARG A 89 -15.24 -0.62 13.85
N ARG A 90 -15.91 0.55 13.87
CA ARG A 90 -17.33 0.65 13.49
C ARG A 90 -17.54 0.26 12.03
N MET A 91 -16.69 0.73 11.14
CA MET A 91 -16.73 0.36 9.73
C MET A 91 -16.48 -1.15 9.54
N CYS A 92 -15.47 -1.73 10.18
CA CYS A 92 -15.19 -3.17 10.14
C CYS A 92 -16.39 -4.00 10.61
N GLN A 93 -17.02 -3.63 11.72
CA GLN A 93 -18.20 -4.31 12.26
C GLN A 93 -19.39 -4.26 11.28
N ALA A 94 -19.62 -3.10 10.64
CA ALA A 94 -20.70 -2.96 9.67
C ALA A 94 -20.50 -3.81 8.42
N LEU A 95 -19.25 -4.03 8.00
CA LEU A 95 -18.90 -4.75 6.76
C LEU A 95 -18.52 -6.22 6.99
N GLY A 96 -18.29 -6.65 8.22
CA GLY A 96 -17.88 -8.03 8.54
C GLY A 96 -16.39 -8.28 8.31
N ILE A 97 -15.53 -7.25 8.50
CA ILE A 97 -14.07 -7.36 8.47
C ILE A 97 -13.57 -7.77 9.86
N GLU A 98 -12.83 -8.87 9.95
CA GLU A 98 -12.38 -9.44 11.21
C GLU A 98 -10.87 -9.35 11.42
N ARG A 99 -10.08 -9.18 10.36
CA ARG A 99 -8.62 -8.97 10.40
C ARG A 99 -8.25 -7.73 9.62
N SER A 100 -7.11 -7.11 9.94
CA SER A 100 -6.66 -5.93 9.21
C SER A 100 -5.15 -5.73 9.22
N VAL A 101 -4.69 -4.87 8.28
CA VAL A 101 -3.30 -4.43 8.20
C VAL A 101 -3.26 -2.90 8.20
N LEU A 102 -2.77 -2.36 9.31
CA LEU A 102 -2.54 -0.92 9.46
C LEU A 102 -1.29 -0.50 8.69
N VAL A 103 -1.48 0.29 7.66
CA VAL A 103 -0.39 0.86 6.89
C VAL A 103 -0.05 2.23 7.44
N HIS A 104 1.19 2.42 7.88
CA HIS A 104 1.62 3.69 8.45
C HIS A 104 1.50 4.83 7.43
N PRO A 105 0.75 5.91 7.74
CA PRO A 105 0.52 6.99 6.80
C PRO A 105 1.69 7.98 6.76
N SER A 106 1.96 8.55 5.58
CA SER A 106 3.09 9.46 5.36
C SER A 106 3.05 10.76 6.18
N ILE A 107 1.89 11.14 6.71
CA ILE A 107 1.76 12.35 7.55
C ILE A 107 2.52 12.28 8.88
N TYR A 108 2.92 11.09 9.31
CA TYR A 108 3.74 10.87 10.52
C TYR A 108 5.21 10.59 10.19
N GLY A 109 5.57 10.46 8.89
CA GLY A 109 6.94 10.13 8.46
C GLY A 109 7.42 8.85 9.10
N THR A 110 8.56 8.91 9.79
CA THR A 110 9.17 7.78 10.53
C THR A 110 8.82 7.74 12.01
N ASP A 111 7.93 8.61 12.51
CA ASP A 111 7.40 8.49 13.87
C ASP A 111 6.33 7.39 13.92
N LEU A 112 6.70 6.26 14.50
CA LEU A 112 5.90 5.05 14.56
C LEU A 112 5.05 4.91 15.84
N ALA A 113 4.98 5.94 16.69
CA ALA A 113 4.28 5.84 17.98
C ALA A 113 2.80 5.42 17.80
N SER A 114 2.07 6.07 16.88
CA SER A 114 0.67 5.72 16.59
C SER A 114 0.51 4.30 16.05
N LEU A 115 1.44 3.85 15.20
CA LEU A 115 1.44 2.48 14.66
C LEU A 115 1.64 1.45 15.77
N VAL A 116 2.67 1.62 16.58
CA VAL A 116 3.04 0.66 17.65
C VAL A 116 1.95 0.56 18.70
N ASP A 117 1.48 1.71 19.22
CA ASP A 117 0.42 1.73 20.24
C ASP A 117 -0.87 1.05 19.72
N THR A 118 -1.22 1.30 18.45
CA THR A 118 -2.41 0.67 17.84
C THR A 118 -2.23 -0.84 17.68
N LEU A 119 -1.06 -1.29 17.20
CA LEU A 119 -0.79 -2.72 17.02
C LEU A 119 -0.76 -3.46 18.36
N GLU A 120 -0.17 -2.87 19.40
CA GLU A 120 -0.14 -3.46 20.73
C GLU A 120 -1.55 -3.63 21.32
N ALA A 121 -2.43 -2.66 21.09
CA ALA A 121 -3.84 -2.72 21.50
C ALA A 121 -4.70 -3.69 20.66
N CYS A 122 -4.26 -4.04 19.46
CA CYS A 122 -5.05 -4.82 18.48
C CYS A 122 -4.34 -6.12 18.03
N ARG A 123 -3.40 -6.62 18.79
CA ARG A 123 -2.45 -7.70 18.43
C ARG A 123 -3.09 -8.96 17.88
N THR A 124 -4.30 -9.31 18.34
CA THR A 124 -4.99 -10.54 17.96
C THR A 124 -5.54 -10.52 16.55
N TRP A 125 -5.85 -9.33 16.02
CA TRP A 125 -6.57 -9.20 14.74
C TRP A 125 -5.93 -8.21 13.75
N MET A 126 -4.84 -7.51 14.17
CA MET A 126 -4.18 -6.50 13.33
C MET A 126 -2.70 -6.79 13.15
N ARG A 127 -2.17 -6.50 11.97
CA ARG A 127 -0.75 -6.45 11.63
C ARG A 127 -0.41 -5.06 11.10
N GLY A 128 0.88 -4.76 10.92
CA GLY A 128 1.33 -3.43 10.52
C GLY A 128 2.32 -3.44 9.36
N VAL A 129 2.33 -2.32 8.64
CA VAL A 129 3.38 -1.97 7.67
C VAL A 129 3.94 -0.62 8.07
N ALA A 130 5.23 -0.55 8.38
CA ALA A 130 5.91 0.63 8.91
C ALA A 130 6.52 1.49 7.80
N VAL A 131 6.80 2.76 8.10
CA VAL A 131 7.72 3.61 7.35
C VAL A 131 8.97 3.80 8.19
N ILE A 132 10.10 3.31 7.73
CA ILE A 132 11.39 3.41 8.43
C ILE A 132 12.45 3.97 7.48
N ASP A 133 13.49 4.52 8.01
CA ASP A 133 14.69 4.90 7.28
C ASP A 133 15.91 4.06 7.69
N GLU A 134 17.09 4.40 7.18
CA GLU A 134 18.32 3.67 7.44
C GLU A 134 18.83 3.82 8.89
N SER A 135 18.36 4.81 9.64
CA SER A 135 18.78 5.07 11.01
C SER A 135 18.18 4.09 12.02
N VAL A 136 17.10 3.35 11.63
CA VAL A 136 16.47 2.34 12.49
C VAL A 136 17.50 1.29 12.92
N ASP A 137 17.64 1.05 14.22
CA ASP A 137 18.54 0.02 14.73
C ASP A 137 17.88 -1.38 14.78
N ASP A 138 18.68 -2.39 15.01
CA ASP A 138 18.22 -3.78 15.05
C ASP A 138 17.31 -4.08 16.23
N ALA A 139 17.48 -3.39 17.35
CA ALA A 139 16.62 -3.51 18.53
C ALA A 139 15.22 -2.96 18.24
N SER A 140 15.15 -1.83 17.52
CA SER A 140 13.90 -1.24 17.04
C SER A 140 13.19 -2.14 16.03
N LEU A 141 13.91 -2.73 15.06
CA LEU A 141 13.34 -3.71 14.14
C LEU A 141 12.74 -4.91 14.89
N ALA A 142 13.46 -5.47 15.86
CA ALA A 142 12.95 -6.57 16.67
C ALA A 142 11.74 -6.18 17.53
N ARG A 143 11.68 -4.93 18.02
CA ARG A 143 10.50 -4.41 18.74
C ARG A 143 9.30 -4.29 17.81
N LEU A 144 9.48 -3.76 16.60
CA LEU A 144 8.43 -3.65 15.58
C LEU A 144 7.90 -5.03 15.17
N ASP A 145 8.77 -6.03 15.01
CA ASP A 145 8.37 -7.40 14.71
C ASP A 145 7.47 -7.98 15.80
N ARG A 146 7.87 -7.83 17.08
CA ARG A 146 7.04 -8.24 18.22
C ARG A 146 5.72 -7.50 18.33
N ALA A 147 5.66 -6.24 17.90
CA ALA A 147 4.42 -5.46 17.83
C ALA A 147 3.47 -5.94 16.73
N GLY A 148 3.96 -6.72 15.75
CA GLY A 148 3.15 -7.25 14.66
C GLY A 148 3.38 -6.58 13.31
N VAL A 149 4.47 -5.81 13.15
CA VAL A 149 4.89 -5.30 11.83
C VAL A 149 5.34 -6.47 10.95
N ARG A 150 4.95 -6.44 9.65
CA ARG A 150 5.26 -7.48 8.67
C ARG A 150 5.78 -6.92 7.35
N GLY A 151 5.98 -5.62 7.26
CA GLY A 151 6.53 -4.99 6.07
C GLY A 151 6.93 -3.54 6.28
N VAL A 152 7.61 -3.00 5.28
CA VAL A 152 8.05 -1.60 5.22
C VAL A 152 7.53 -0.96 3.96
N ARG A 153 6.92 0.23 4.06
CA ARG A 153 6.33 0.96 2.95
C ARG A 153 7.28 2.02 2.40
N PHE A 154 7.42 2.03 1.08
CA PHE A 154 7.99 3.12 0.29
C PHE A 154 6.86 3.83 -0.46
N ASN A 155 6.69 5.11 -0.17
CA ASN A 155 5.69 5.95 -0.79
C ASN A 155 6.40 7.03 -1.61
N VAL A 156 6.34 6.92 -2.93
CA VAL A 156 6.99 7.88 -3.83
C VAL A 156 6.02 8.94 -4.39
N LEU A 157 4.74 8.87 -4.02
CA LEU A 157 3.70 9.78 -4.51
C LEU A 157 3.42 10.94 -3.55
N PHE A 158 3.65 10.74 -2.23
CA PHE A 158 3.39 11.72 -1.19
C PHE A 158 4.64 12.00 -0.36
N LYS A 159 4.78 13.23 0.14
CA LYS A 159 5.85 13.60 1.07
C LYS A 159 5.76 12.83 2.38
N GLY A 160 6.89 12.65 3.06
CA GLY A 160 7.00 11.93 4.33
C GLY A 160 7.31 10.43 4.19
N GLY A 161 7.49 9.94 2.96
CA GLY A 161 8.00 8.60 2.69
C GLY A 161 9.53 8.52 2.64
N THR A 162 10.08 7.32 2.82
CA THR A 162 11.52 7.06 2.63
C THR A 162 11.85 6.99 1.14
N PRO A 163 12.98 7.58 0.70
CA PRO A 163 13.40 7.56 -0.70
C PRO A 163 13.60 6.12 -1.21
N LEU A 164 13.22 5.87 -2.48
CA LEU A 164 13.21 4.53 -3.07
C LEU A 164 14.63 3.95 -3.27
N ASP A 165 15.64 4.80 -3.42
CA ASP A 165 17.05 4.38 -3.52
C ASP A 165 17.57 3.67 -2.26
N ARG A 166 16.88 3.82 -1.12
CA ARG A 166 17.15 3.13 0.15
C ARG A 166 16.48 1.76 0.26
N ALA A 167 15.55 1.45 -0.64
CA ALA A 167 14.71 0.27 -0.51
C ALA A 167 15.51 -1.03 -0.44
N ARG A 168 16.57 -1.20 -1.24
CA ARG A 168 17.38 -2.42 -1.25
C ARG A 168 18.12 -2.64 0.07
N ALA A 169 18.78 -1.62 0.60
CA ALA A 169 19.50 -1.72 1.87
C ALA A 169 18.55 -2.05 3.04
N ILE A 170 17.39 -1.42 3.08
CA ILE A 170 16.34 -1.72 4.06
C ILE A 170 15.78 -3.13 3.82
N GLY A 171 15.54 -3.53 2.57
CA GLY A 171 15.07 -4.87 2.20
C GLY A 171 15.99 -5.98 2.71
N GLU A 172 17.31 -5.82 2.55
CA GLU A 172 18.30 -6.77 3.06
C GLU A 172 18.27 -6.89 4.59
N ARG A 173 18.03 -5.80 5.31
CA ARG A 173 17.94 -5.80 6.78
C ARG A 173 16.67 -6.46 7.31
N ILE A 174 15.53 -6.27 6.64
CA ILE A 174 14.23 -6.82 7.07
C ILE A 174 14.04 -8.28 6.64
N ALA A 175 14.85 -8.80 5.73
CA ALA A 175 14.75 -10.17 5.22
C ALA A 175 14.76 -11.23 6.32
N ARG A 176 15.58 -11.04 7.37
CA ARG A 176 15.67 -11.95 8.53
C ARG A 176 14.38 -12.06 9.35
N PHE A 177 13.45 -11.09 9.23
CA PHE A 177 12.14 -11.12 9.88
C PHE A 177 11.05 -11.71 8.97
N GLY A 178 11.38 -12.05 7.72
CA GLY A 178 10.40 -12.49 6.73
C GLY A 178 9.45 -11.38 6.28
N TRP A 179 9.81 -10.12 6.49
CA TRP A 179 8.98 -8.98 6.07
C TRP A 179 9.08 -8.74 4.57
N HIS A 180 8.11 -7.99 4.05
CA HIS A 180 8.06 -7.55 2.66
C HIS A 180 8.30 -6.04 2.54
N VAL A 181 8.60 -5.60 1.33
CA VAL A 181 8.55 -4.19 0.94
C VAL A 181 7.22 -3.90 0.26
N GLN A 182 6.53 -2.85 0.71
CA GLN A 182 5.27 -2.37 0.12
C GLN A 182 5.51 -1.07 -0.65
N LEU A 183 4.98 -0.97 -1.86
CA LEU A 183 5.20 0.16 -2.76
C LEU A 183 3.90 0.89 -3.07
N LEU A 184 3.85 2.17 -2.77
CA LEU A 184 2.90 3.09 -3.37
C LEU A 184 3.62 3.83 -4.50
N ILE A 185 3.35 3.42 -5.74
CA ILE A 185 4.08 3.81 -6.95
C ILE A 185 3.11 3.87 -8.13
N ASP A 186 3.27 4.85 -9.03
CA ASP A 186 2.55 4.87 -10.30
C ASP A 186 3.32 4.07 -11.35
N LEU A 187 2.80 2.90 -11.72
CA LEU A 187 3.44 2.03 -12.71
C LEU A 187 3.53 2.62 -14.11
N ALA A 188 2.74 3.64 -14.45
CA ALA A 188 2.89 4.34 -15.72
C ALA A 188 4.23 5.10 -15.81
N ALA A 189 4.72 5.59 -14.66
CA ALA A 189 6.01 6.26 -14.54
C ALA A 189 7.21 5.30 -14.41
N HIS A 190 6.98 3.97 -14.25
CA HIS A 190 8.01 2.97 -14.01
C HIS A 190 7.99 1.83 -15.05
N PRO A 191 8.29 2.12 -16.34
CA PRO A 191 8.24 1.11 -17.40
C PRO A 191 9.24 -0.03 -17.22
N ALA A 192 10.33 0.19 -16.48
CA ALA A 192 11.36 -0.82 -16.17
C ALA A 192 11.07 -1.62 -14.89
N PHE A 193 9.86 -1.56 -14.33
CA PHE A 193 9.50 -2.14 -13.03
C PHE A 193 9.99 -3.58 -12.82
N TYR A 194 9.86 -4.45 -13.82
CA TYR A 194 10.38 -5.82 -13.74
C TYR A 194 11.89 -5.84 -13.51
N GLN A 195 12.66 -5.07 -14.26
CA GLN A 195 14.13 -5.06 -14.16
C GLN A 195 14.61 -4.52 -12.82
N ASP A 196 13.90 -3.55 -12.28
CA ASP A 196 14.24 -2.89 -11.00
C ASP A 196 14.00 -3.85 -9.81
N TRP A 197 12.99 -4.73 -9.89
CA TRP A 197 12.51 -5.51 -8.75
C TRP A 197 12.68 -7.03 -8.87
N LYS A 198 13.06 -7.59 -10.01
CA LYS A 198 13.19 -9.06 -10.22
C LYS A 198 14.17 -9.74 -9.25
N ASP A 199 15.23 -9.05 -8.85
CA ASP A 199 16.28 -9.55 -7.95
C ASP A 199 16.22 -8.88 -6.56
N PHE A 200 15.03 -8.41 -6.15
CA PHE A 200 14.88 -7.76 -4.86
C PHE A 200 14.94 -8.78 -3.72
N PRO A 201 15.59 -8.46 -2.56
CA PRO A 201 15.92 -9.45 -1.53
C PRO A 201 14.72 -10.01 -0.76
N VAL A 202 13.58 -9.30 -0.78
CA VAL A 202 12.34 -9.70 -0.10
C VAL A 202 11.14 -9.61 -1.05
N PRO A 203 10.00 -10.24 -0.75
CA PRO A 203 8.78 -10.06 -1.54
C PRO A 203 8.38 -8.59 -1.66
N VAL A 204 7.84 -8.22 -2.82
CA VAL A 204 7.32 -6.87 -3.09
C VAL A 204 5.80 -6.90 -3.07
N VAL A 205 5.18 -5.95 -2.37
CA VAL A 205 3.71 -5.75 -2.37
C VAL A 205 3.41 -4.43 -3.07
N VAL A 206 2.58 -4.46 -4.09
CA VAL A 206 2.20 -3.26 -4.86
C VAL A 206 0.82 -2.79 -4.43
N ASP A 207 0.73 -1.54 -3.97
CA ASP A 207 -0.53 -0.91 -3.57
C ASP A 207 -1.43 -0.60 -4.77
N HIS A 208 -2.75 -0.71 -4.59
CA HIS A 208 -3.79 -0.17 -5.48
C HIS A 208 -3.61 -0.57 -6.95
N MET A 209 -3.31 -1.85 -7.23
CA MET A 209 -3.11 -2.37 -8.60
C MET A 209 -2.05 -1.57 -9.39
N GLY A 210 -1.06 -0.98 -8.69
CA GLY A 210 0.00 -0.17 -9.29
C GLY A 210 -0.31 1.32 -9.39
N HIS A 211 -1.41 1.81 -8.81
CA HIS A 211 -1.81 3.22 -8.72
C HIS A 211 -1.76 3.96 -10.08
N MET A 212 -1.97 3.25 -11.16
CA MET A 212 -1.90 3.72 -12.53
C MET A 212 -3.30 4.05 -13.05
N ALA A 213 -3.47 5.17 -13.75
CA ALA A 213 -4.75 5.50 -14.36
C ALA A 213 -5.19 4.40 -15.35
N ALA A 214 -6.45 3.98 -15.27
CA ALA A 214 -6.99 2.90 -16.10
C ALA A 214 -6.87 3.17 -17.61
N SER A 215 -6.82 4.44 -18.01
CA SER A 215 -6.62 4.85 -19.41
C SER A 215 -5.30 4.41 -20.04
N HIS A 216 -4.27 4.07 -19.23
CA HIS A 216 -3.02 3.50 -19.76
C HIS A 216 -3.19 2.06 -20.25
N GLY A 217 -4.23 1.37 -19.79
CA GLY A 217 -4.53 -0.01 -20.17
C GLY A 217 -3.57 -1.04 -19.59
N VAL A 218 -3.98 -2.30 -19.61
CA VAL A 218 -3.18 -3.42 -19.08
C VAL A 218 -1.90 -3.70 -19.88
N ALA A 219 -1.77 -3.17 -21.09
CA ALA A 219 -0.56 -3.33 -21.92
C ALA A 219 0.58 -2.37 -21.52
N ALA A 220 0.34 -1.46 -20.57
CA ALA A 220 1.38 -0.53 -20.10
C ALA A 220 2.62 -1.28 -19.60
N PRO A 221 3.85 -0.87 -20.01
CA PRO A 221 5.07 -1.64 -19.72
C PRO A 221 5.30 -1.89 -18.22
N GLY A 222 5.04 -0.90 -17.35
CA GLY A 222 5.18 -1.07 -15.90
C GLY A 222 4.20 -2.10 -15.34
N PHE A 223 2.94 -2.09 -15.80
CA PHE A 223 1.95 -3.08 -15.41
C PHE A 223 2.30 -4.48 -15.89
N GLN A 224 2.79 -4.63 -17.14
CA GLN A 224 3.30 -5.90 -17.66
C GLN A 224 4.51 -6.39 -16.87
N GLY A 225 5.40 -5.48 -16.45
CA GLY A 225 6.51 -5.79 -15.55
C GLY A 225 6.05 -6.34 -14.20
N MET A 226 5.02 -5.75 -13.60
CA MET A 226 4.40 -6.25 -12.37
C MET A 226 3.72 -7.61 -12.57
N LEU A 227 2.98 -7.83 -13.65
CA LEU A 227 2.37 -9.13 -13.96
C LEU A 227 3.44 -10.23 -14.08
N ARG A 228 4.57 -9.93 -14.68
CA ARG A 228 5.68 -10.90 -14.78
C ARG A 228 6.24 -11.27 -13.41
N LEU A 229 6.49 -10.30 -12.53
CA LEU A 229 6.91 -10.57 -11.14
C LEU A 229 5.86 -11.35 -10.35
N LEU A 230 4.58 -11.06 -10.59
CA LEU A 230 3.46 -11.77 -9.97
C LEU A 230 3.43 -13.23 -10.43
N ALA A 231 3.64 -13.51 -11.72
CA ALA A 231 3.72 -14.87 -12.27
C ALA A 231 4.90 -15.67 -11.70
N GLU A 232 6.03 -15.00 -11.45
CA GLU A 232 7.23 -15.59 -10.85
C GLU A 232 7.11 -15.79 -9.31
N GLY A 233 6.00 -15.39 -8.70
CA GLY A 233 5.81 -15.52 -7.25
C GLY A 233 6.59 -14.52 -6.40
N ARG A 234 7.12 -13.46 -7.00
CA ARG A 234 7.97 -12.46 -6.33
C ARG A 234 7.24 -11.17 -5.95
N CYS A 235 6.01 -11.01 -6.42
CA CYS A 235 5.19 -9.84 -6.21
C CYS A 235 3.82 -10.22 -5.67
N TRP A 236 3.32 -9.41 -4.75
CA TRP A 236 1.93 -9.40 -4.30
C TRP A 236 1.26 -8.14 -4.78
N VAL A 237 -0.05 -8.18 -5.03
CA VAL A 237 -0.79 -7.00 -5.46
C VAL A 237 -2.06 -6.83 -4.64
N LYS A 238 -2.31 -5.60 -4.20
CA LYS A 238 -3.53 -5.22 -3.50
C LYS A 238 -4.62 -4.84 -4.49
N LEU A 239 -5.71 -5.58 -4.50
CA LEU A 239 -6.96 -5.24 -5.18
C LEU A 239 -7.67 -4.16 -4.35
N SER A 240 -7.27 -2.92 -4.51
CA SER A 240 -7.74 -1.76 -3.75
C SER A 240 -7.64 -0.49 -4.58
N GLY A 241 -8.22 0.60 -4.11
CA GLY A 241 -8.05 1.91 -4.75
C GLY A 241 -8.63 2.03 -6.15
N ALA A 242 -9.72 1.32 -6.50
CA ALA A 242 -10.38 1.44 -7.80
C ALA A 242 -10.70 2.90 -8.16
N TYR A 243 -11.21 3.65 -7.19
CA TYR A 243 -11.53 5.08 -7.33
C TYR A 243 -10.30 6.00 -7.54
N ARG A 244 -9.08 5.48 -7.28
CA ARG A 244 -7.82 6.20 -7.58
C ARG A 244 -7.36 5.99 -9.01
N ASN A 245 -7.65 4.80 -9.56
CA ASN A 245 -7.20 4.37 -10.88
C ASN A 245 -8.23 4.71 -11.96
N SER A 246 -9.52 4.74 -11.60
CA SER A 246 -10.63 4.98 -12.52
C SER A 246 -10.83 6.46 -12.81
N ALA A 247 -11.15 6.76 -14.06
CA ALA A 247 -11.71 8.05 -14.47
C ALA A 247 -13.24 8.10 -14.36
N LEU A 248 -13.88 6.93 -14.13
CA LEU A 248 -15.32 6.77 -14.07
C LEU A 248 -15.82 6.74 -12.62
N GLU A 249 -17.13 6.88 -12.45
CA GLU A 249 -17.78 6.72 -11.15
C GLU A 249 -17.95 5.24 -10.79
N HIS A 250 -18.32 4.98 -9.52
CA HIS A 250 -18.70 3.64 -9.07
C HIS A 250 -19.72 3.02 -10.08
N PRO A 251 -19.54 1.77 -10.47
CA PRO A 251 -18.64 0.72 -9.96
C PRO A 251 -17.24 0.64 -10.61
N TYR A 252 -16.68 1.70 -11.16
CA TYR A 252 -15.32 1.79 -11.71
C TYR A 252 -15.02 0.73 -12.77
N PRO A 253 -15.85 0.60 -13.83
CA PRO A 253 -15.80 -0.54 -14.77
C PRO A 253 -14.49 -0.60 -15.58
N ASP A 254 -13.79 0.51 -15.75
CA ASP A 254 -12.51 0.60 -16.44
C ASP A 254 -11.35 -0.04 -15.65
N THR A 255 -11.55 -0.37 -14.37
CA THR A 255 -10.57 -1.11 -13.55
C THR A 255 -10.70 -2.63 -13.69
N LEU A 256 -11.83 -3.15 -14.16
CA LEU A 256 -12.07 -4.58 -14.27
C LEU A 256 -11.05 -5.34 -15.14
N PRO A 257 -10.57 -4.81 -16.29
CA PRO A 257 -9.51 -5.47 -17.07
C PRO A 257 -8.22 -5.71 -16.28
N PHE A 258 -7.86 -4.80 -15.35
CA PHE A 258 -6.68 -4.94 -14.48
C PHE A 258 -6.88 -6.08 -13.48
N VAL A 259 -8.02 -6.12 -12.79
CA VAL A 259 -8.37 -7.20 -11.85
C VAL A 259 -8.34 -8.55 -12.55
N GLN A 260 -8.94 -8.65 -13.76
CA GLN A 260 -8.95 -9.88 -14.54
C GLN A 260 -7.55 -10.32 -14.98
N ALA A 261 -6.68 -9.39 -15.37
CA ALA A 261 -5.29 -9.69 -15.71
C ALA A 261 -4.53 -10.25 -14.49
N LEU A 262 -4.69 -9.62 -13.32
CA LEU A 262 -4.08 -10.06 -12.06
C LEU A 262 -4.56 -11.46 -11.65
N LEU A 263 -5.86 -11.72 -11.71
CA LEU A 263 -6.45 -13.02 -11.37
C LEU A 263 -5.97 -14.14 -12.31
N ARG A 264 -5.89 -13.85 -13.62
CA ARG A 264 -5.36 -14.83 -14.60
C ARG A 264 -3.88 -15.12 -14.40
N THR A 265 -3.14 -14.15 -13.89
CA THR A 265 -1.69 -14.30 -13.69
C THR A 265 -1.36 -15.14 -12.46
N ASN A 266 -1.84 -14.75 -11.29
CA ASN A 266 -1.59 -15.50 -10.06
C ASN A 266 -2.54 -15.08 -8.92
N PRO A 267 -3.69 -15.73 -8.75
CA PRO A 267 -4.62 -15.39 -7.68
C PRO A 267 -4.09 -15.70 -6.26
N GLU A 268 -3.02 -16.51 -6.14
CA GLU A 268 -2.41 -16.86 -4.85
C GLU A 268 -1.65 -15.70 -4.19
N GLN A 269 -1.34 -14.65 -4.94
CA GLN A 269 -0.58 -13.49 -4.45
C GLN A 269 -1.37 -12.18 -4.59
N LEU A 270 -2.70 -12.28 -4.56
CA LEU A 270 -3.58 -11.13 -4.50
C LEU A 270 -4.18 -10.99 -3.10
N VAL A 271 -4.25 -9.78 -2.61
CA VAL A 271 -4.94 -9.42 -1.37
C VAL A 271 -5.86 -8.22 -1.63
N TRP A 272 -6.83 -7.98 -0.74
CA TRP A 272 -7.78 -6.89 -0.88
C TRP A 272 -7.66 -5.91 0.29
N GLY A 273 -8.02 -4.65 0.07
CA GLY A 273 -8.10 -3.64 1.13
C GLY A 273 -9.02 -2.48 0.79
N THR A 274 -9.56 -1.84 1.82
CA THR A 274 -10.46 -0.69 1.69
C THR A 274 -9.71 0.57 1.27
N ASP A 275 -8.51 0.77 1.80
CA ASP A 275 -7.76 2.04 1.78
C ASP A 275 -8.43 3.13 2.65
N TRP A 276 -9.26 2.69 3.64
CA TRP A 276 -9.88 3.59 4.63
C TRP A 276 -8.81 4.42 5.36
N PRO A 277 -9.01 5.70 5.63
CA PRO A 277 -10.15 6.56 5.36
C PRO A 277 -10.03 7.36 4.04
N HIS A 278 -9.38 6.82 3.02
CA HIS A 278 -9.27 7.35 1.67
C HIS A 278 -8.63 8.75 1.60
N PRO A 279 -7.43 8.97 2.16
CA PRO A 279 -6.83 10.30 2.18
C PRO A 279 -6.50 10.82 0.78
N ALA A 280 -6.49 12.15 0.65
CA ALA A 280 -6.12 12.85 -0.58
C ALA A 280 -6.95 12.47 -1.82
N VAL A 281 -8.23 12.15 -1.64
CA VAL A 281 -9.16 11.89 -2.74
C VAL A 281 -9.95 13.15 -3.10
N LYS A 282 -10.34 13.25 -4.37
CA LYS A 282 -11.23 14.32 -4.85
C LYS A 282 -12.70 14.03 -4.52
N ARG A 283 -13.07 12.77 -4.52
CA ARG A 283 -14.42 12.29 -4.26
C ARG A 283 -14.32 11.11 -3.29
N MET A 284 -14.99 11.24 -2.14
CA MET A 284 -14.95 10.22 -1.10
C MET A 284 -15.74 9.00 -1.54
N PRO A 285 -15.13 7.79 -1.62
CA PRO A 285 -15.86 6.56 -1.84
C PRO A 285 -16.61 6.15 -0.57
N ASN A 286 -17.60 5.27 -0.72
CA ASN A 286 -18.23 4.60 0.40
C ASN A 286 -17.66 3.17 0.53
N ASP A 287 -17.25 2.77 1.74
CA ASP A 287 -16.60 1.47 1.96
C ASP A 287 -17.49 0.27 1.64
N GLY A 288 -18.80 0.40 1.87
CA GLY A 288 -19.76 -0.63 1.48
C GLY A 288 -19.85 -0.83 -0.03
N ASP A 289 -19.72 0.25 -0.81
CA ASP A 289 -19.65 0.18 -2.27
C ASP A 289 -18.37 -0.54 -2.72
N LEU A 290 -17.23 -0.32 -2.03
CA LEU A 290 -15.96 -1.02 -2.33
C LEU A 290 -16.06 -2.53 -2.06
N VAL A 291 -16.72 -2.94 -0.96
CA VAL A 291 -17.06 -4.36 -0.72
C VAL A 291 -18.03 -4.86 -1.80
N GLY A 292 -18.95 -4.03 -2.26
CA GLY A 292 -19.90 -4.33 -3.34
C GLY A 292 -19.25 -4.66 -4.70
N LEU A 293 -17.97 -4.33 -4.91
CA LEU A 293 -17.21 -4.73 -6.11
C LEU A 293 -16.80 -6.22 -6.09
N LEU A 294 -16.67 -6.82 -4.91
CA LEU A 294 -16.12 -8.16 -4.75
C LEU A 294 -16.87 -9.26 -5.51
N PRO A 295 -18.22 -9.26 -5.64
CA PRO A 295 -18.91 -10.25 -6.48
C PRO A 295 -18.49 -10.24 -7.95
N VAL A 296 -18.14 -9.06 -8.47
CA VAL A 296 -17.68 -8.89 -9.87
C VAL A 296 -16.19 -9.22 -9.99
N TRP A 297 -15.40 -8.77 -9.04
CA TRP A 297 -13.95 -8.99 -9.05
C TRP A 297 -13.58 -10.44 -8.70
N LEU A 298 -14.24 -11.01 -7.70
CA LEU A 298 -14.00 -12.35 -7.15
C LEU A 298 -15.30 -13.18 -7.20
N PRO A 299 -15.72 -13.65 -8.39
CA PRO A 299 -17.06 -14.18 -8.61
C PRO A 299 -17.35 -15.48 -7.85
N THR A 300 -16.34 -16.25 -7.46
CA THR A 300 -16.53 -17.51 -6.72
C THR A 300 -16.24 -17.37 -5.24
N GLY A 301 -16.87 -18.20 -4.41
CA GLY A 301 -16.60 -18.27 -2.97
C GLY A 301 -15.14 -18.60 -2.66
N ASP A 302 -14.53 -19.53 -3.44
CA ASP A 302 -13.12 -19.89 -3.27
C ASP A 302 -12.18 -18.73 -3.55
N LEU A 303 -12.41 -17.94 -4.59
CA LEU A 303 -11.60 -16.73 -4.85
C LEU A 303 -11.74 -15.70 -3.73
N ARG A 304 -12.94 -15.49 -3.19
CA ARG A 304 -13.14 -14.59 -2.05
C ARG A 304 -12.42 -15.09 -0.81
N GLU A 305 -12.56 -16.37 -0.48
CA GLU A 305 -11.85 -17.00 0.63
C GLU A 305 -10.33 -16.89 0.47
N ARG A 306 -9.82 -17.09 -0.74
CA ARG A 306 -8.40 -16.99 -1.07
C ARG A 306 -7.87 -15.59 -0.86
N VAL A 307 -8.48 -14.60 -1.50
CA VAL A 307 -7.99 -13.21 -1.54
C VAL A 307 -8.24 -12.47 -0.20
N LEU A 308 -9.33 -12.79 0.49
CA LEU A 308 -9.71 -12.10 1.72
C LEU A 308 -9.21 -12.80 3.00
N VAL A 309 -8.90 -14.10 2.95
CA VAL A 309 -8.55 -14.86 4.17
C VAL A 309 -7.20 -15.54 4.04
N ARG A 310 -7.06 -16.51 3.11
CA ARG A 310 -5.85 -17.36 3.03
C ARG A 310 -4.60 -16.59 2.63
N ASN A 311 -4.71 -15.75 1.62
CA ASN A 311 -3.58 -14.94 1.15
C ASN A 311 -3.10 -13.91 2.19
N PRO A 312 -4.00 -13.10 2.83
CA PRO A 312 -3.60 -12.25 3.94
C PRO A 312 -2.97 -13.00 5.10
N ALA A 313 -3.50 -14.18 5.47
CA ALA A 313 -2.94 -15.00 6.53
C ALA A 313 -1.48 -15.37 6.22
N ARG A 314 -1.22 -15.83 5.00
CA ARG A 314 0.14 -16.20 4.55
C ARG A 314 1.10 -15.00 4.47
N LEU A 315 0.63 -13.85 3.91
CA LEU A 315 1.51 -12.69 3.71
C LEU A 315 1.85 -11.98 5.03
N TYR A 316 0.88 -11.87 5.94
CA TYR A 316 1.01 -11.09 7.16
C TYR A 316 1.16 -11.93 8.43
N GLY A 317 1.17 -13.25 8.33
CA GLY A 317 1.33 -14.15 9.47
C GLY A 317 0.16 -14.06 10.45
N PHE A 318 -1.07 -14.21 9.97
CA PHE A 318 -2.22 -14.49 10.82
C PHE A 318 -2.39 -16.00 10.99
N ASP A 319 -2.72 -16.41 12.22
CA ASP A 319 -3.03 -17.79 12.57
C ASP A 319 -4.43 -18.18 12.08
#